data_949f02899eb4367eb6e1b385163026d9
#
_entry.id   949f02899eb4367eb6e1b385163026d9
#
_cell.length_a   1.000
_cell.length_b   1.000
_cell.length_c   1.000
_cell.angle_alpha   90.00
_cell.angle_beta   90.00
_cell.angle_gamma   90.00
#
_symmetry.space_group_name_H-M   'P 1'
#
loop_
_entity.id
_entity.type
_entity.pdbx_description
1 polymer ?
#
loop_
_entity_poly.entity_id
_entity_poly.type
_entity_poly.pdbx_seq_one_letter_code
_entity_poly.pdbx_strand_id
1 'polypeptide(L)'
;MFNLSNLLASLVGIAMAISIHEFGHAYSAHLLGDDTAKYNGRMTLNPAKHIDPLGLIILFICHFGWAKPVPVNPNNFKNYKVGNLIVSISGVIGNLIGAIICALILKYFDMYAIQKIFGQAMWINIGFGAFNLLPIPPLDGWGVISSLLPYKFNDFIYKYENVGYAVLLISIFTGIYS
;
A
#
# COMPACT_ATOMS: atom_id res chain seq x y z
N MET A 1 -23.90 -5.40 16.15
CA MET A 1 -24.47 -6.46 15.30
C MET A 1 -23.56 -6.64 14.09
N PHE A 2 -23.01 -7.83 13.90
CA PHE A 2 -22.12 -8.15 12.78
C PHE A 2 -22.90 -8.02 11.46
N ASN A 3 -22.50 -7.07 10.61
CA ASN A 3 -23.18 -6.83 9.33
C ASN A 3 -22.36 -7.43 8.18
N LEU A 4 -22.77 -8.61 7.73
CA LEU A 4 -22.08 -9.37 6.68
C LEU A 4 -21.84 -8.51 5.41
N SER A 5 -22.80 -7.67 5.04
CA SER A 5 -22.67 -6.83 3.84
C SER A 5 -21.62 -5.72 4.01
N ASN A 6 -21.41 -5.21 5.23
CA ASN A 6 -20.31 -4.29 5.52
C ASN A 6 -18.96 -5.00 5.42
N LEU A 7 -18.87 -6.21 5.98
CA LEU A 7 -17.64 -7.01 5.88
C LEU A 7 -17.26 -7.30 4.43
N LEU A 8 -18.22 -7.76 3.63
CA LEU A 8 -17.97 -8.06 2.20
C LEU A 8 -17.54 -6.81 1.43
N ALA A 9 -18.19 -5.67 1.66
CA ALA A 9 -17.81 -4.41 1.03
C ALA A 9 -16.40 -3.96 1.46
N SER A 10 -16.03 -4.13 2.74
CA SER A 10 -14.69 -3.82 3.23
C SER A 10 -13.63 -4.73 2.61
N LEU A 11 -13.89 -6.03 2.48
CA LEU A 11 -12.96 -6.97 1.85
C LEU A 11 -12.71 -6.63 0.37
N VAL A 12 -13.76 -6.26 -0.36
CA VAL A 12 -13.62 -5.77 -1.74
C VAL A 12 -12.79 -4.48 -1.77
N GLY A 13 -13.08 -3.54 -0.89
CA GLY A 13 -12.34 -2.29 -0.80
C GLY A 13 -10.85 -2.48 -0.46
N ILE A 14 -10.54 -3.37 0.48
CA ILE A 14 -9.15 -3.73 0.84
C ILE A 14 -8.44 -4.38 -0.35
N ALA A 15 -9.08 -5.34 -1.01
CA ALA A 15 -8.52 -6.01 -2.17
C ALA A 15 -8.22 -5.02 -3.31
N MET A 16 -9.12 -4.06 -3.57
CA MET A 16 -8.90 -2.99 -4.54
C MET A 16 -7.74 -2.08 -4.13
N ALA A 17 -7.73 -1.60 -2.89
CA ALA A 17 -6.71 -0.66 -2.40
C ALA A 17 -5.30 -1.27 -2.48
N ILE A 18 -5.14 -2.51 -2.00
CA ILE A 18 -3.86 -3.23 -2.07
C ILE A 18 -3.44 -3.43 -3.53
N SER A 19 -4.36 -3.90 -4.39
CA SER A 19 -4.00 -4.22 -5.79
C SER A 19 -3.56 -2.98 -6.56
N ILE A 20 -4.25 -1.86 -6.38
CA ILE A 20 -3.92 -0.59 -7.05
C ILE A 20 -2.58 -0.05 -6.54
N HIS A 21 -2.36 -0.12 -5.24
CA HIS A 21 -1.13 0.31 -4.58
C HIS A 21 0.09 -0.47 -5.08
N GLU A 22 0.04 -1.79 -4.98
CA GLU A 22 1.13 -2.68 -5.40
C GLU A 22 1.37 -2.61 -6.92
N PHE A 23 0.30 -2.47 -7.71
CA PHE A 23 0.44 -2.23 -9.14
C PHE A 23 1.14 -0.89 -9.42
N GLY A 24 0.87 0.15 -8.64
CA GLY A 24 1.55 1.44 -8.73
C GLY A 24 3.08 1.30 -8.59
N HIS A 25 3.54 0.58 -7.55
CA HIS A 25 4.97 0.28 -7.36
C HIS A 25 5.55 -0.54 -8.51
N ALA A 26 4.88 -1.63 -8.90
CA ALA A 26 5.36 -2.50 -9.97
C ALA A 26 5.46 -1.78 -11.32
N TYR A 27 4.46 -0.96 -11.64
CA TYR A 27 4.40 -0.25 -12.90
C TYR A 27 5.42 0.88 -12.98
N SER A 28 5.58 1.66 -11.91
CA SER A 28 6.60 2.71 -11.86
C SER A 28 8.02 2.15 -11.89
N ALA A 29 8.28 1.03 -11.18
CA ALA A 29 9.56 0.32 -11.25
C ALA A 29 9.87 -0.13 -12.69
N HIS A 30 8.88 -0.70 -13.40
CA HIS A 30 8.99 -1.09 -14.81
C HIS A 30 9.37 0.10 -15.71
N LEU A 31 8.70 1.24 -15.55
CA LEU A 31 9.01 2.45 -16.31
C LEU A 31 10.43 2.99 -16.05
N LEU A 32 10.99 2.69 -14.89
CA LEU A 32 12.34 3.07 -14.48
C LEU A 32 13.42 2.04 -14.85
N GLY A 33 13.02 0.94 -15.51
CA GLY A 33 13.93 -0.10 -16.02
C GLY A 33 14.01 -1.35 -15.15
N ASP A 34 13.22 -1.46 -14.08
CA ASP A 34 13.16 -2.66 -13.24
C ASP A 34 11.96 -3.54 -13.61
N ASP A 35 12.22 -4.61 -14.34
CA ASP A 35 11.22 -5.61 -14.73
C ASP A 35 11.00 -6.72 -13.68
N THR A 36 11.58 -6.61 -12.49
CA THR A 36 11.53 -7.67 -11.45
C THR A 36 10.11 -8.07 -11.11
N ALA A 37 9.23 -7.11 -10.82
CA ALA A 37 7.83 -7.38 -10.52
C ALA A 37 7.07 -7.99 -11.70
N LYS A 38 7.36 -7.54 -12.91
CA LYS A 38 6.75 -8.04 -14.15
C LYS A 38 7.10 -9.50 -14.41
N TYR A 39 8.38 -9.87 -14.35
CA TYR A 39 8.83 -11.25 -14.54
C TYR A 39 8.31 -12.21 -13.46
N ASN A 40 8.05 -11.71 -12.26
CA ASN A 40 7.41 -12.47 -11.19
C ASN A 40 5.88 -12.53 -11.30
N GLY A 41 5.26 -11.99 -12.37
CA GLY A 41 3.81 -11.94 -12.56
C GLY A 41 3.09 -11.12 -11.50
N ARG A 42 3.79 -10.11 -10.91
CA ARG A 42 3.30 -9.26 -9.83
C ARG A 42 2.85 -7.87 -10.31
N MET A 43 3.16 -7.50 -11.57
CA MET A 43 2.64 -6.27 -12.20
C MET A 43 1.22 -6.52 -12.72
N THR A 44 0.25 -6.57 -11.83
CA THR A 44 -1.15 -6.93 -12.12
C THR A 44 -2.09 -6.29 -11.11
N LEU A 45 -3.35 -6.08 -11.50
CA LEU A 45 -4.43 -5.65 -10.60
C LEU A 45 -5.17 -6.85 -9.95
N ASN A 46 -4.73 -8.08 -10.18
CA ASN A 46 -5.33 -9.27 -9.57
C ASN A 46 -4.99 -9.34 -8.07
N PRO A 47 -5.97 -9.18 -7.16
CA PRO A 47 -5.73 -9.14 -5.72
C PRO A 47 -5.11 -10.44 -5.17
N ALA A 48 -5.41 -11.60 -5.77
CA ALA A 48 -4.84 -12.87 -5.33
C ALA A 48 -3.30 -12.92 -5.43
N LYS A 49 -2.69 -12.05 -6.23
CA LYS A 49 -1.24 -11.94 -6.33
C LYS A 49 -0.62 -11.09 -5.19
N HIS A 50 -1.41 -10.27 -4.53
CA HIS A 50 -0.96 -9.29 -3.53
C HIS A 50 -1.39 -9.65 -2.10
N ILE A 51 -2.28 -10.61 -1.94
CA ILE A 51 -2.72 -11.09 -0.63
C ILE A 51 -1.64 -12.01 -0.04
N ASP A 52 -1.26 -11.73 1.20
CA ASP A 52 -0.50 -12.64 2.05
C ASP A 52 -1.50 -13.44 2.92
N PRO A 53 -1.51 -14.78 2.84
CA PRO A 53 -2.45 -15.58 3.63
C PRO A 53 -2.32 -15.38 5.15
N LEU A 54 -1.09 -15.20 5.65
CA LEU A 54 -0.86 -14.95 7.08
C LEU A 54 -1.32 -13.54 7.45
N GLY A 55 -0.99 -12.53 6.64
CA GLY A 55 -1.46 -11.16 6.83
C GLY A 55 -2.98 -11.06 6.83
N LEU A 56 -3.65 -11.86 5.98
CA LEU A 56 -5.12 -11.91 5.95
C LEU A 56 -5.70 -12.55 7.23
N ILE A 57 -5.11 -13.65 7.73
CA ILE A 57 -5.55 -14.29 9.00
C ILE A 57 -5.39 -13.31 10.15
N ILE A 58 -4.26 -12.63 10.27
CA ILE A 58 -3.99 -11.65 11.32
C ILE A 58 -4.95 -10.46 11.23
N LEU A 59 -5.32 -10.04 10.02
CA LEU A 59 -6.33 -8.99 9.81
C LEU A 59 -7.68 -9.34 10.47
N PHE A 60 -8.11 -10.59 10.38
CA PHE A 60 -9.37 -11.05 11.02
C PHE A 60 -9.27 -11.16 12.53
N ILE A 61 -8.09 -11.47 13.07
CA ILE A 61 -7.89 -11.68 14.52
C ILE A 61 -7.59 -10.35 15.24
N CYS A 62 -6.69 -9.55 14.66
CA CYS A 62 -6.13 -8.35 15.30
C CYS A 62 -6.62 -7.04 14.65
N HIS A 63 -7.52 -7.09 13.66
CA HIS A 63 -7.96 -5.95 12.85
C HIS A 63 -6.81 -5.21 12.16
N PHE A 64 -5.65 -5.83 12.06
CA PHE A 64 -4.47 -5.38 11.35
C PHE A 64 -3.91 -6.51 10.50
N GLY A 65 -3.50 -6.21 9.27
CA GLY A 65 -2.89 -7.18 8.36
C GLY A 65 -1.91 -6.50 7.42
N TRP A 66 -1.20 -7.30 6.66
CA TRP A 66 -0.28 -6.81 5.63
C TRP A 66 -0.50 -7.51 4.30
N ALA A 67 -0.11 -6.82 3.24
CA ALA A 67 -0.07 -7.36 1.89
C ALA A 67 1.28 -8.05 1.62
N LYS A 68 1.31 -8.88 0.59
CA LYS A 68 2.56 -9.38 0.05
C LYS A 68 3.15 -8.30 -0.88
N PRO A 69 4.26 -7.63 -0.51
CA PRO A 69 4.79 -6.52 -1.31
C PRO A 69 5.31 -7.00 -2.67
N VAL A 70 5.24 -6.15 -3.69
CA VAL A 70 5.86 -6.44 -4.99
C VAL A 70 7.38 -6.37 -4.88
N PRO A 71 8.11 -7.29 -5.52
CA PRO A 71 9.57 -7.24 -5.53
C PRO A 71 10.04 -6.10 -6.44
N VAL A 72 10.86 -5.22 -5.89
CA VAL A 72 11.54 -4.14 -6.61
C VAL A 72 13.04 -4.27 -6.41
N ASN A 73 13.81 -4.14 -7.48
CA ASN A 73 15.27 -4.10 -7.43
C ASN A 73 15.80 -2.71 -7.79
N PRO A 74 16.09 -1.87 -6.79
CA PRO A 74 16.53 -0.50 -7.03
C PRO A 74 17.86 -0.38 -7.78
N ASN A 75 18.67 -1.46 -7.85
CA ASN A 75 19.90 -1.49 -8.63
C ASN A 75 19.66 -1.42 -10.15
N ASN A 76 18.44 -1.70 -10.60
CA ASN A 76 18.06 -1.59 -12.00
C ASN A 76 17.72 -0.15 -12.41
N PHE A 77 17.59 0.77 -11.45
CA PHE A 77 17.29 2.18 -11.73
C PHE A 77 18.52 2.94 -12.21
N LYS A 78 18.35 3.78 -13.22
CA LYS A 78 19.42 4.69 -13.69
C LYS A 78 19.93 5.62 -12.57
N ASN A 79 19.05 6.06 -11.69
CA ASN A 79 19.36 6.83 -10.50
C ASN A 79 18.61 6.21 -9.32
N TYR A 80 19.36 5.61 -8.41
CA TYR A 80 18.82 4.90 -7.25
C TYR A 80 17.83 5.74 -6.44
N LYS A 81 18.24 6.97 -6.06
CA LYS A 81 17.41 7.83 -5.19
C LYS A 81 16.15 8.32 -5.88
N VAL A 82 16.28 8.78 -7.12
CA VAL A 82 15.12 9.24 -7.90
C VAL A 82 14.18 8.07 -8.18
N GLY A 83 14.72 6.91 -8.54
CA GLY A 83 13.91 5.72 -8.78
C GLY A 83 13.18 5.27 -7.53
N ASN A 84 13.88 5.18 -6.39
CA ASN A 84 13.27 4.79 -5.13
C ASN A 84 12.20 5.80 -4.68
N LEU A 85 12.43 7.10 -4.83
CA LEU A 85 11.44 8.14 -4.54
C LEU A 85 10.16 7.97 -5.37
N ILE A 86 10.30 7.80 -6.69
CA ILE A 86 9.17 7.66 -7.60
C ILE A 86 8.38 6.39 -7.28
N VAL A 87 9.06 5.26 -7.05
CA VAL A 87 8.41 4.01 -6.69
C VAL A 87 7.70 4.14 -5.36
N SER A 88 8.34 4.68 -4.33
CA SER A 88 7.72 4.85 -3.01
C SER A 88 6.45 5.71 -3.03
N ILE A 89 6.40 6.74 -3.89
CA ILE A 89 5.19 7.60 -3.96
C ILE A 89 4.09 7.02 -4.84
N SER A 90 4.44 6.11 -5.76
CA SER A 90 3.53 5.63 -6.80
C SER A 90 2.39 4.77 -6.28
N GLY A 91 2.60 4.00 -5.21
CA GLY A 91 1.53 3.25 -4.54
C GLY A 91 0.46 4.17 -3.96
N VAL A 92 0.90 5.24 -3.30
CA VAL A 92 0.01 6.27 -2.73
C VAL A 92 -0.76 7.02 -3.82
N ILE A 93 -0.08 7.38 -4.92
CA ILE A 93 -0.74 7.99 -6.08
C ILE A 93 -1.78 7.02 -6.68
N GLY A 94 -1.46 5.73 -6.76
CA GLY A 94 -2.41 4.69 -7.18
C GLY A 94 -3.67 4.69 -6.32
N ASN A 95 -3.52 4.70 -5.00
CA ASN A 95 -4.66 4.76 -4.07
C ASN A 95 -5.47 6.06 -4.23
N LEU A 96 -4.82 7.20 -4.43
CA LEU A 96 -5.54 8.46 -4.69
C LEU A 96 -6.38 8.37 -5.97
N ILE A 97 -5.82 7.82 -7.05
CA ILE A 97 -6.54 7.58 -8.30
C ILE A 97 -7.72 6.62 -8.06
N GLY A 98 -7.50 5.53 -7.31
CA GLY A 98 -8.55 4.59 -6.93
C GLY A 98 -9.69 5.25 -6.16
N ALA A 99 -9.37 6.12 -5.19
CA ALA A 99 -10.36 6.89 -4.44
C ALA A 99 -11.16 7.84 -5.34
N ILE A 100 -10.50 8.53 -6.28
CA ILE A 100 -11.16 9.42 -7.25
C ILE A 100 -12.10 8.62 -8.16
N ILE A 101 -11.68 7.47 -8.66
CA ILE A 101 -12.54 6.59 -9.48
C ILE A 101 -13.76 6.16 -8.69
N CYS A 102 -13.58 5.73 -7.43
CA CYS A 102 -14.71 5.38 -6.56
C CYS A 102 -15.67 6.56 -6.37
N ALA A 103 -15.16 7.77 -6.11
CA ALA A 103 -15.97 8.98 -5.96
C ALA A 103 -16.77 9.31 -7.22
N LEU A 104 -16.18 9.14 -8.41
CA LEU A 104 -16.88 9.32 -9.68
C LEU A 104 -18.00 8.28 -9.86
N ILE A 105 -17.76 7.01 -9.51
CA ILE A 105 -18.79 5.96 -9.57
C ILE A 105 -19.95 6.32 -8.63
N LEU A 106 -19.67 6.75 -7.40
CA LEU A 106 -20.68 7.16 -6.42
C LEU A 106 -21.53 8.34 -6.90
N LYS A 107 -20.93 9.25 -7.68
CA LYS A 107 -21.65 10.40 -8.24
C LYS A 107 -22.68 10.01 -9.30
N TYR A 108 -22.41 9.00 -10.11
CA TYR A 108 -23.23 8.65 -11.26
C TYR A 108 -24.16 7.45 -11.04
N PHE A 109 -23.95 6.65 -9.99
CA PHE A 109 -24.71 5.43 -9.74
C PHE A 109 -25.31 5.44 -8.33
N ASP A 110 -26.65 5.58 -8.22
CA ASP A 110 -27.39 5.65 -6.95
C ASP A 110 -27.98 4.30 -6.51
N MET A 111 -27.34 3.19 -6.87
CA MET A 111 -27.75 1.87 -6.38
C MET A 111 -27.13 1.61 -5.00
N TYR A 112 -27.95 1.18 -4.02
CA TYR A 112 -27.50 0.92 -2.65
C TYR A 112 -26.24 0.04 -2.56
N ALA A 113 -26.15 -1.04 -3.34
CA ALA A 113 -24.98 -1.92 -3.35
C ALA A 113 -23.71 -1.20 -3.86
N ILE A 114 -23.84 -0.37 -4.90
CA ILE A 114 -22.74 0.43 -5.45
C ILE A 114 -22.28 1.46 -4.42
N GLN A 115 -23.23 2.23 -3.85
CA GLN A 115 -22.94 3.22 -2.82
C GLN A 115 -22.18 2.60 -1.64
N LYS A 116 -22.59 1.42 -1.21
CA LYS A 116 -21.97 0.72 -0.10
C LYS A 116 -20.55 0.24 -0.43
N ILE A 117 -20.37 -0.47 -1.55
CA ILE A 117 -19.07 -1.06 -1.94
C ILE A 117 -18.07 0.04 -2.25
N PHE A 118 -18.41 0.96 -3.16
CA PHE A 118 -17.48 1.99 -3.60
C PHE A 118 -17.29 3.10 -2.56
N GLY A 119 -18.27 3.34 -1.69
CA GLY A 119 -18.12 4.24 -0.55
C GLY A 119 -17.06 3.73 0.42
N GLN A 120 -17.12 2.44 0.79
CA GLN A 120 -16.07 1.83 1.62
C GLN A 120 -14.73 1.76 0.90
N ALA A 121 -14.70 1.35 -0.37
CA ALA A 121 -13.48 1.29 -1.16
C ALA A 121 -12.79 2.65 -1.27
N MET A 122 -13.53 3.73 -1.43
CA MET A 122 -13.00 5.10 -1.46
C MET A 122 -12.27 5.43 -0.16
N TRP A 123 -12.94 5.25 0.99
CA TRP A 123 -12.33 5.55 2.29
C TRP A 123 -11.15 4.66 2.63
N ILE A 124 -11.20 3.37 2.24
CA ILE A 124 -10.09 2.44 2.43
C ILE A 124 -8.89 2.87 1.58
N ASN A 125 -9.08 3.27 0.32
CA ASN A 125 -7.98 3.77 -0.52
C ASN A 125 -7.35 5.03 0.09
N ILE A 126 -8.15 5.99 0.57
CA ILE A 126 -7.66 7.21 1.22
C ILE A 126 -6.85 6.84 2.48
N GLY A 127 -7.43 6.03 3.36
CA GLY A 127 -6.79 5.63 4.60
C GLY A 127 -5.50 4.82 4.37
N PHE A 128 -5.52 3.87 3.44
CA PHE A 128 -4.35 3.05 3.11
C PHE A 128 -3.21 3.90 2.50
N GLY A 129 -3.53 4.80 1.58
CA GLY A 129 -2.55 5.74 1.03
C GLY A 129 -1.98 6.70 2.09
N ALA A 130 -2.83 7.27 2.94
CA ALA A 130 -2.41 8.15 4.03
C ALA A 130 -1.53 7.41 5.06
N PHE A 131 -1.89 6.17 5.42
CA PHE A 131 -1.10 5.33 6.32
C PHE A 131 0.29 5.04 5.74
N ASN A 132 0.38 4.70 4.45
CA ASN A 132 1.65 4.44 3.78
C ASN A 132 2.53 5.69 3.64
N LEU A 133 2.00 6.91 3.74
CA LEU A 133 2.79 8.14 3.77
C LEU A 133 3.48 8.42 5.11
N LEU A 134 3.15 7.67 6.16
CA LEU A 134 3.85 7.84 7.44
C LEU A 134 5.34 7.55 7.29
N PRO A 135 6.23 8.40 7.86
CA PRO A 135 7.68 8.26 7.73
C PRO A 135 8.25 7.20 8.67
N ILE A 136 7.67 6.01 8.66
CA ILE A 136 8.01 4.90 9.55
C ILE A 136 8.28 3.66 8.71
N PRO A 137 9.47 3.02 8.80
CA PRO A 137 9.70 1.74 8.15
C PRO A 137 8.67 0.67 8.59
N PRO A 138 8.18 -0.17 7.71
CA PRO A 138 8.49 -0.34 6.28
C PRO A 138 7.58 0.43 5.31
N LEU A 139 6.89 1.48 5.76
CA LEU A 139 5.92 2.19 4.95
C LEU A 139 6.60 3.04 3.86
N ASP A 140 5.86 3.38 2.81
CA ASP A 140 6.36 4.13 1.65
C ASP A 140 6.91 5.51 2.01
N GLY A 141 6.30 6.18 3.01
CA GLY A 141 6.77 7.47 3.50
C GLY A 141 8.22 7.42 4.00
N TRP A 142 8.68 6.27 4.52
CA TRP A 142 10.09 6.08 4.83
C TRP A 142 10.94 6.03 3.56
N GLY A 143 10.50 5.34 2.52
CA GLY A 143 11.16 5.31 1.21
C GLY A 143 11.28 6.70 0.59
N VAL A 144 10.27 7.54 0.75
CA VAL A 144 10.30 8.95 0.32
C VAL A 144 11.39 9.72 1.08
N ILE A 145 11.37 9.68 2.42
CA ILE A 145 12.33 10.41 3.25
C ILE A 145 13.76 9.93 3.01
N SER A 146 13.99 8.61 3.03
CA SER A 146 15.32 8.04 2.82
C SER A 146 15.91 8.42 1.45
N SER A 147 15.06 8.56 0.42
CA SER A 147 15.47 9.00 -0.91
C SER A 147 15.87 10.47 -0.96
N LEU A 148 15.26 11.32 -0.15
CA LEU A 148 15.55 12.76 -0.09
C LEU A 148 16.78 13.07 0.76
N LEU A 149 17.11 12.22 1.73
CA LEU A 149 18.26 12.44 2.62
C LEU A 149 19.59 12.28 1.87
N PRO A 150 20.61 13.13 2.18
CA PRO A 150 21.97 12.96 1.66
C PRO A 150 22.59 11.62 2.06
N TYR A 151 23.52 11.10 1.26
CA TYR A 151 24.19 9.80 1.50
C TYR A 151 24.91 9.69 2.86
N LYS A 152 25.30 10.82 3.45
CA LYS A 152 25.91 10.85 4.79
C LYS A 152 24.99 10.33 5.91
N PHE A 153 23.69 10.21 5.63
CA PHE A 153 22.70 9.67 6.57
C PHE A 153 22.38 8.19 6.36
N ASN A 154 23.12 7.49 5.48
CA ASN A 154 22.83 6.07 5.19
C ASN A 154 22.90 5.20 6.46
N ASP A 155 23.90 5.40 7.32
CA ASP A 155 24.01 4.62 8.57
C ASP A 155 22.81 4.87 9.51
N PHE A 156 22.33 6.11 9.54
CA PHE A 156 21.11 6.48 10.26
C PHE A 156 19.90 5.75 9.64
N ILE A 157 19.74 5.78 8.32
CA ILE A 157 18.65 5.13 7.60
C ILE A 157 18.61 3.63 7.94
N TYR A 158 19.74 2.93 7.81
CA TYR A 158 19.86 1.50 8.14
C TYR A 158 19.50 1.17 9.59
N LYS A 159 19.98 2.00 10.52
CA LYS A 159 19.70 1.83 11.95
C LYS A 159 18.22 1.99 12.27
N TYR A 160 17.56 3.01 11.70
CA TYR A 160 16.16 3.29 11.96
C TYR A 160 15.20 2.35 11.21
N GLU A 161 15.61 1.76 10.11
CA GLU A 161 14.84 0.77 9.37
C GLU A 161 14.47 -0.43 10.28
N ASN A 162 15.45 -1.00 10.97
CA ASN A 162 15.23 -2.10 11.91
C ASN A 162 14.40 -1.68 13.15
N VAL A 163 14.63 -0.47 13.68
CA VAL A 163 13.87 0.06 14.81
C VAL A 163 12.43 0.35 14.41
N GLY A 164 12.20 0.89 13.21
CA GLY A 164 10.87 1.21 12.71
C GLY A 164 9.97 -0.01 12.58
N TYR A 165 10.49 -1.13 12.11
CA TYR A 165 9.76 -2.40 12.11
C TYR A 165 9.29 -2.80 13.52
N ALA A 166 10.16 -2.70 14.51
CA ALA A 166 9.83 -3.01 15.90
C ALA A 166 8.78 -2.03 16.47
N VAL A 167 8.93 -0.73 16.20
CA VAL A 167 7.98 0.31 16.63
C VAL A 167 6.61 0.07 16.00
N LEU A 168 6.54 -0.21 14.70
CA LEU A 168 5.28 -0.50 14.02
C LEU A 168 4.59 -1.73 14.63
N LEU A 169 5.30 -2.82 14.83
CA LEU A 169 4.75 -4.03 15.45
C LEU A 169 4.24 -3.77 16.87
N ILE A 170 5.04 -3.09 17.70
CA ILE A 170 4.63 -2.74 19.07
C ILE A 170 3.37 -1.87 19.07
N SER A 171 3.31 -0.86 18.21
CA SER A 171 2.17 0.07 18.12
C SER A 171 0.87 -0.65 17.71
N ILE A 172 0.97 -1.67 16.86
CA ILE A 172 -0.16 -2.51 16.46
C ILE A 172 -0.63 -3.37 17.65
N PHE A 173 0.28 -4.05 18.34
CA PHE A 173 -0.08 -4.92 19.47
C PHE A 173 -0.53 -4.16 20.72
N THR A 174 -0.12 -2.92 20.90
CA THR A 174 -0.57 -2.08 22.03
C THR A 174 -1.90 -1.37 21.78
N GLY A 175 -2.49 -1.49 20.59
CA GLY A 175 -3.79 -0.91 20.26
C GLY A 175 -3.80 0.62 20.22
N ILE A 176 -2.66 1.26 19.99
CA ILE A 176 -2.57 2.74 19.89
C ILE A 176 -3.45 3.31 18.76
N TYR A 177 -3.86 2.44 17.81
CA TYR A 177 -4.72 2.82 16.67
C TYR A 177 -6.17 2.34 16.80
N SER A 178 -6.57 1.81 17.95
CA SER A 178 -7.95 1.33 18.23
C SER A 178 -8.84 2.40 18.83
#